data_a999c24db7fa4d00acb216001e6a72d2
#
_entry.id   a999c24db7fa4d00acb216001e6a72d2
#
_cell.length_a   1.000
_cell.length_b   1.000
_cell.length_c   1.000
_cell.angle_alpha   90.00
_cell.angle_beta   90.00
_cell.angle_gamma   90.00
#
_symmetry.space_group_name_H-M   'P 1'
#
loop_
_entity.id
_entity.type
_entity.pdbx_description
1 polymer ?
#
loop_
_entity_poly.entity_id
_entity_poly.type
_entity_poly.pdbx_seq_one_letter_code
_entity_poly.pdbx_strand_id
1 'polypeptide(L)'
;MKKTKIAGICLIVLILAAFVSVPVYNNYCAYNVEKMLCETPLPEQTELIEAISQTGKLTGNGNGMQYFGAILIKSELSLEELETYYSGYRSNEWEYLMEIQKGQSIKVIEHKALQFSEEIEDSGYYIVYSWGSGNSLLKELDIRGH
;
A
#
# COMPACT_ATOMS: atom_id res chain seq x y z
N MET A 1 -17.98 -39.67 -22.05
CA MET A 1 -18.49 -39.10 -20.77
C MET A 1 -17.41 -38.80 -19.69
N LYS A 2 -16.41 -39.66 -19.44
CA LYS A 2 -15.38 -39.38 -18.42
C LYS A 2 -14.48 -38.17 -18.77
N LYS A 3 -14.05 -38.03 -20.06
CA LYS A 3 -13.16 -36.94 -20.53
C LYS A 3 -13.81 -35.55 -20.42
N THR A 4 -15.09 -35.44 -20.75
CA THR A 4 -15.86 -34.18 -20.63
C THR A 4 -16.07 -33.74 -19.16
N LYS A 5 -16.24 -34.68 -18.25
CA LYS A 5 -16.33 -34.38 -16.82
C LYS A 5 -14.98 -33.85 -16.25
N ILE A 6 -13.87 -34.47 -16.68
CA ILE A 6 -12.52 -34.05 -16.28
C ILE A 6 -12.24 -32.65 -16.83
N ALA A 7 -12.54 -32.38 -18.10
CA ALA A 7 -12.36 -31.06 -18.70
C ALA A 7 -13.16 -29.96 -17.95
N GLY A 8 -14.42 -30.27 -17.56
CA GLY A 8 -15.24 -29.35 -16.76
C GLY A 8 -14.66 -29.06 -15.39
N ILE A 9 -14.14 -30.08 -14.70
CA ILE A 9 -13.47 -29.90 -13.40
C ILE A 9 -12.20 -29.05 -13.55
N CYS A 10 -11.37 -29.33 -14.55
CA CYS A 10 -10.16 -28.53 -14.81
C CYS A 10 -10.50 -27.06 -15.07
N LEU A 11 -11.56 -26.77 -15.85
CA LEU A 11 -12.00 -25.40 -16.11
C LEU A 11 -12.43 -24.68 -14.83
N ILE A 12 -13.20 -25.34 -13.97
CA ILE A 12 -13.64 -24.78 -12.67
C ILE A 12 -12.42 -24.49 -11.79
N VAL A 13 -11.45 -25.40 -11.72
CA VAL A 13 -10.23 -25.21 -10.93
C VAL A 13 -9.42 -24.01 -11.46
N LEU A 14 -9.30 -23.85 -12.79
CA LEU A 14 -8.62 -22.70 -13.39
C LEU A 14 -9.32 -21.38 -13.05
N ILE A 15 -10.63 -21.34 -13.11
CA ILE A 15 -11.42 -20.14 -12.76
C ILE A 15 -11.20 -19.80 -11.27
N LEU A 16 -11.31 -20.77 -10.38
CA LEU A 16 -11.07 -20.58 -8.96
C LEU A 16 -9.64 -20.11 -8.67
N ALA A 17 -8.66 -20.69 -9.34
CA ALA A 17 -7.26 -20.28 -9.21
C ALA A 17 -7.07 -18.82 -9.66
N ALA A 18 -7.71 -18.38 -10.75
CA ALA A 18 -7.67 -16.99 -11.19
C ALA A 18 -8.29 -16.03 -10.15
N PHE A 19 -9.45 -16.40 -9.59
CA PHE A 19 -10.10 -15.59 -8.55
C PHE A 19 -9.26 -15.39 -7.29
N VAL A 20 -8.41 -16.36 -6.95
CA VAL A 20 -7.51 -16.27 -5.79
C VAL A 20 -6.21 -15.56 -6.16
N SER A 21 -5.62 -15.87 -7.31
CA SER A 21 -4.30 -15.33 -7.70
C SER A 21 -4.33 -13.84 -7.99
N VAL A 22 -5.43 -13.31 -8.55
CA VAL A 22 -5.55 -11.87 -8.87
C VAL A 22 -5.48 -10.99 -7.61
N PRO A 23 -6.29 -11.21 -6.56
CA PRO A 23 -6.18 -10.45 -5.31
C PRO A 23 -4.82 -10.62 -4.62
N VAL A 24 -4.26 -11.84 -4.61
CA VAL A 24 -2.94 -12.12 -4.01
C VAL A 24 -1.84 -11.33 -4.71
N TYR A 25 -1.83 -11.33 -6.04
CA TYR A 25 -0.86 -10.57 -6.81
C TYR A 25 -0.98 -9.06 -6.57
N ASN A 26 -2.21 -8.52 -6.57
CA ASN A 26 -2.43 -7.10 -6.31
C ASN A 26 -2.03 -6.71 -4.87
N ASN A 27 -2.29 -7.57 -3.87
CA ASN A 27 -1.79 -7.35 -2.51
C ASN A 27 -0.25 -7.35 -2.46
N TYR A 28 0.40 -8.23 -3.22
CA TYR A 28 1.84 -8.24 -3.33
C TYR A 28 2.39 -6.95 -3.95
N CYS A 29 1.70 -6.36 -4.93
CA CYS A 29 2.07 -5.05 -5.47
C CYS A 29 2.04 -3.95 -4.40
N ALA A 30 1.00 -3.90 -3.55
CA ALA A 30 0.94 -2.95 -2.43
C ALA A 30 2.02 -3.22 -1.38
N TYR A 31 2.26 -4.49 -1.04
CA TYR A 31 3.34 -4.89 -0.14
C TYR A 31 4.72 -4.44 -0.64
N ASN A 32 4.97 -4.47 -1.95
CA ASN A 32 6.24 -3.97 -2.50
C ASN A 32 6.42 -2.46 -2.29
N VAL A 33 5.34 -1.67 -2.25
CA VAL A 33 5.39 -0.25 -1.89
C VAL A 33 5.79 -0.08 -0.43
N GLU A 34 5.15 -0.79 0.49
CA GLU A 34 5.49 -0.82 1.91
C GLU A 34 6.95 -1.25 2.12
N LYS A 35 7.35 -2.35 1.48
CA LYS A 35 8.71 -2.89 1.56
C LYS A 35 9.76 -1.86 1.11
N MET A 36 9.53 -1.16 0.03
CA MET A 36 10.40 -0.10 -0.47
C MET A 36 10.58 1.00 0.59
N LEU A 37 9.50 1.42 1.25
CA LEU A 37 9.56 2.42 2.33
C LEU A 37 10.35 1.90 3.53
N CYS A 38 10.14 0.64 3.93
CA CYS A 38 10.88 0.01 5.03
C CYS A 38 12.38 -0.19 4.74
N GLU A 39 12.75 -0.40 3.47
CA GLU A 39 14.14 -0.58 3.04
C GLU A 39 14.87 0.77 2.83
N THR A 40 14.14 1.87 2.77
CA THR A 40 14.73 3.22 2.72
C THR A 40 15.35 3.55 4.08
N PRO A 41 16.62 3.95 4.13
CA PRO A 41 17.25 4.31 5.41
C PRO A 41 16.47 5.40 6.14
N LEU A 42 16.38 5.27 7.45
CA LEU A 42 15.78 6.30 8.29
C LEU A 42 16.80 7.42 8.57
N PRO A 43 16.37 8.69 8.65
CA PRO A 43 17.25 9.76 9.15
C PRO A 43 17.61 9.55 10.61
N GLU A 44 18.66 10.22 11.07
CA GLU A 44 19.03 10.22 12.49
C GLU A 44 17.84 10.72 13.34
N GLN A 45 17.78 10.28 14.60
CA GLN A 45 16.72 10.64 15.55
C GLN A 45 15.30 10.23 15.10
N THR A 46 15.20 9.18 14.29
CA THR A 46 13.96 8.66 13.75
C THR A 46 13.84 7.15 13.97
N GLU A 47 12.68 6.70 14.40
CA GLU A 47 12.36 5.30 14.64
C GLU A 47 11.18 4.87 13.76
N LEU A 48 11.27 3.67 13.16
CA LEU A 48 10.15 3.01 12.47
C LEU A 48 9.26 2.35 13.53
N ILE A 49 7.99 2.73 13.56
CA ILE A 49 7.01 2.20 14.51
C ILE A 49 6.18 1.08 13.88
N GLU A 50 5.59 1.34 12.73
CA GLU A 50 4.68 0.40 12.07
C GLU A 50 4.75 0.57 10.56
N ALA A 51 4.45 -0.49 9.82
CA ALA A 51 4.33 -0.46 8.37
C ALA A 51 3.01 -1.10 7.95
N ILE A 52 2.41 -0.57 6.89
CA ILE A 52 1.11 -1.03 6.42
C ILE A 52 1.00 -0.88 4.90
N SER A 53 0.34 -1.85 4.27
CA SER A 53 -0.01 -1.77 2.85
C SER A 53 -1.47 -2.09 2.62
N GLN A 54 -2.04 -1.49 1.59
CA GLN A 54 -3.42 -1.68 1.22
C GLN A 54 -3.60 -1.58 -0.29
N THR A 55 -4.51 -2.39 -0.83
CA THR A 55 -4.89 -2.33 -2.23
C THR A 55 -6.40 -2.27 -2.40
N GLY A 56 -6.86 -1.68 -3.48
CA GLY A 56 -8.25 -1.51 -3.83
C GLY A 56 -8.54 -0.14 -4.39
N LYS A 57 -9.82 0.25 -4.42
CA LYS A 57 -10.22 1.64 -4.57
C LYS A 57 -10.06 2.33 -3.22
N LEU A 58 -9.07 3.19 -3.09
CA LEU A 58 -8.66 3.77 -1.81
C LEU A 58 -8.98 5.27 -1.71
N THR A 59 -8.85 6.01 -2.79
CA THR A 59 -9.14 7.46 -2.83
C THR A 59 -9.69 7.89 -4.18
N GLY A 60 -10.38 9.04 -4.20
CA GLY A 60 -10.94 9.65 -5.41
C GLY A 60 -12.16 8.93 -5.98
N ASN A 61 -12.77 9.53 -7.02
CA ASN A 61 -14.02 9.06 -7.61
C ASN A 61 -13.84 8.15 -8.84
N GLY A 62 -12.61 7.94 -9.31
CA GLY A 62 -12.30 7.07 -10.44
C GLY A 62 -12.40 5.59 -10.10
N ASN A 63 -12.59 4.73 -11.11
CA ASN A 63 -12.39 3.29 -10.97
C ASN A 63 -10.91 2.97 -11.21
N GLY A 64 -10.41 1.95 -10.54
CA GLY A 64 -9.07 1.44 -10.72
C GLY A 64 -8.46 0.93 -9.41
N MET A 65 -7.56 -0.04 -9.56
CA MET A 65 -6.76 -0.53 -8.44
C MET A 65 -5.68 0.48 -8.08
N GLN A 66 -5.59 0.79 -6.81
CA GLN A 66 -4.53 1.58 -6.22
C GLN A 66 -3.72 0.70 -5.25
N TYR A 67 -2.44 0.96 -5.20
CA TYR A 67 -1.47 0.24 -4.38
C TYR A 67 -0.83 1.22 -3.42
N PHE A 68 -1.17 1.12 -2.17
CA PHE A 68 -0.73 2.02 -1.11
C PHE A 68 0.24 1.30 -0.19
N GLY A 69 1.34 1.94 0.14
CA GLY A 69 2.22 1.55 1.23
C GLY A 69 2.53 2.75 2.10
N ALA A 70 2.63 2.53 3.39
CA ALA A 70 2.98 3.56 4.35
C ALA A 70 3.79 2.99 5.51
N ILE A 71 4.60 3.86 6.10
CA ILE A 71 5.27 3.63 7.38
C ILE A 71 4.89 4.74 8.35
N LEU A 72 4.68 4.36 9.60
CA LEU A 72 4.58 5.27 10.73
C LEU A 72 5.98 5.41 11.32
N ILE A 73 6.45 6.62 11.42
CA ILE A 73 7.72 6.94 12.06
C ILE A 73 7.51 7.89 13.22
N LYS A 74 8.37 7.77 14.25
CA LYS A 74 8.51 8.76 15.31
C LYS A 74 9.85 9.45 15.15
N SER A 75 9.86 10.80 15.10
CA SER A 75 11.06 11.57 14.82
C SER A 75 11.11 12.86 15.65
N GLU A 76 12.33 13.29 16.00
CA GLU A 76 12.59 14.62 16.58
C GLU A 76 12.74 15.69 15.48
N LEU A 77 12.87 15.27 14.21
CA LEU A 77 12.96 16.17 13.08
C LEU A 77 11.60 16.79 12.76
N SER A 78 11.63 17.99 12.20
CA SER A 78 10.44 18.64 11.65
C SER A 78 9.99 17.99 10.35
N LEU A 79 8.74 18.22 9.95
CA LEU A 79 8.22 17.72 8.66
C LEU A 79 9.08 18.19 7.48
N GLU A 80 9.52 19.46 7.47
CA GLU A 80 10.36 20.02 6.40
C GLU A 80 11.73 19.34 6.30
N GLU A 81 12.35 19.00 7.44
CA GLU A 81 13.62 18.27 7.47
C GLU A 81 13.44 16.83 6.94
N LEU A 82 12.34 16.17 7.32
CA LEU A 82 11.98 14.85 6.82
C LEU A 82 11.70 14.87 5.31
N GLU A 83 10.93 15.85 4.82
CA GLU A 83 10.66 16.04 3.39
C GLU A 83 11.97 16.26 2.60
N THR A 84 12.87 17.06 3.15
CA THR A 84 14.20 17.30 2.56
C THR A 84 15.00 16.00 2.48
N TYR A 85 15.04 15.22 3.58
CA TYR A 85 15.73 13.95 3.62
C TYR A 85 15.21 12.96 2.57
N TYR A 86 13.90 12.72 2.57
CA TYR A 86 13.28 11.74 1.68
C TYR A 86 13.26 12.20 0.20
N SER A 87 13.39 13.51 -0.06
CA SER A 87 13.52 14.01 -1.43
C SER A 87 14.74 13.44 -2.17
N GLY A 88 15.79 13.07 -1.42
CA GLY A 88 16.99 12.43 -1.95
C GLY A 88 16.77 10.99 -2.45
N TYR A 89 15.68 10.35 -2.05
CA TYR A 89 15.32 8.98 -2.46
C TYR A 89 14.24 8.94 -3.54
N ARG A 90 13.69 10.10 -3.93
CA ARG A 90 12.68 10.20 -5.00
C ARG A 90 13.27 9.71 -6.32
N SER A 91 12.48 8.94 -7.05
CA SER A 91 12.83 8.46 -8.40
C SER A 91 11.64 8.62 -9.36
N ASN A 92 11.80 8.22 -10.61
CA ASN A 92 10.69 8.21 -11.57
C ASN A 92 9.61 7.17 -11.22
N GLU A 93 9.94 6.19 -10.39
CA GLU A 93 9.03 5.09 -9.99
C GLU A 93 8.41 5.33 -8.62
N TRP A 94 9.11 6.09 -7.74
CA TRP A 94 8.73 6.23 -6.34
C TRP A 94 8.70 7.69 -5.90
N GLU A 95 7.58 8.09 -5.32
CA GLU A 95 7.39 9.36 -4.66
C GLU A 95 7.19 9.12 -3.17
N TYR A 96 7.86 9.93 -2.33
CA TYR A 96 7.71 9.89 -0.89
C TYR A 96 6.86 11.08 -0.46
N LEU A 97 5.66 10.78 0.00
CA LEU A 97 4.70 11.76 0.52
C LEU A 97 4.69 11.66 2.04
N MET A 98 4.50 12.79 2.71
CA MET A 98 4.55 12.83 4.17
C MET A 98 3.51 13.76 4.75
N GLU A 99 3.01 13.38 5.92
CA GLU A 99 2.11 14.21 6.72
C GLU A 99 2.37 13.97 8.21
N ILE A 100 2.03 14.97 9.03
CA ILE A 100 1.98 14.78 10.48
C ILE A 100 0.83 13.82 10.79
N GLN A 101 1.15 12.70 11.44
CA GLN A 101 0.13 11.73 11.83
C GLN A 101 -0.47 12.11 13.19
N LYS A 102 -1.78 12.34 13.20
CA LYS A 102 -2.56 12.65 14.41
C LYS A 102 -3.61 11.58 14.64
N GLY A 103 -3.43 10.80 15.69
CA GLY A 103 -4.26 9.62 15.96
C GLY A 103 -4.00 8.48 14.96
N GLN A 104 -4.71 7.40 15.10
CA GLN A 104 -4.43 6.13 14.40
C GLN A 104 -4.91 6.12 12.93
N SER A 105 -5.96 6.89 12.61
CA SER A 105 -6.61 6.85 11.28
C SER A 105 -5.76 7.48 10.20
N ILE A 106 -5.58 6.76 9.09
CA ILE A 106 -4.84 7.21 7.90
C ILE A 106 -5.81 7.98 7.00
N LYS A 107 -5.72 9.31 7.03
CA LYS A 107 -6.69 10.22 6.38
C LYS A 107 -6.59 10.29 4.87
N VAL A 108 -5.45 9.92 4.30
CA VAL A 108 -5.25 9.88 2.84
C VAL A 108 -6.03 8.75 2.16
N ILE A 109 -6.58 7.81 2.94
CA ILE A 109 -7.46 6.75 2.48
C ILE A 109 -8.91 7.13 2.75
N GLU A 110 -9.71 7.27 1.69
CA GLU A 110 -11.10 7.76 1.76
C GLU A 110 -12.13 6.64 1.80
N HIS A 111 -11.88 5.54 1.06
CA HIS A 111 -12.88 4.50 0.83
C HIS A 111 -12.73 3.27 1.71
N LYS A 112 -11.75 3.27 2.63
CA LYS A 112 -11.53 2.21 3.62
C LYS A 112 -11.12 2.80 4.95
N ALA A 113 -11.56 2.19 6.03
CA ALA A 113 -11.03 2.49 7.36
C ALA A 113 -9.67 1.81 7.51
N LEU A 114 -8.59 2.56 7.25
CA LEU A 114 -7.23 2.12 7.47
C LEU A 114 -6.63 2.90 8.65
N GLN A 115 -6.01 2.17 9.58
CA GLN A 115 -5.45 2.77 10.78
C GLN A 115 -4.21 2.01 11.25
N PHE A 116 -3.32 2.71 11.89
CA PHE A 116 -2.21 2.11 12.62
C PHE A 116 -2.71 1.46 13.92
N SER A 117 -2.01 0.45 14.39
CA SER A 117 -2.31 -0.20 15.68
C SER A 117 -1.72 0.58 16.87
N GLU A 118 -0.66 1.37 16.63
CA GLU A 118 0.00 2.19 17.63
C GLU A 118 -0.91 3.30 18.14
N GLU A 119 -0.95 3.51 19.45
CA GLU A 119 -1.64 4.66 20.06
C GLU A 119 -0.81 5.93 19.90
N ILE A 120 -1.34 6.88 19.12
CA ILE A 120 -0.67 8.14 18.79
C ILE A 120 -1.27 9.25 19.64
N GLU A 121 -0.70 9.48 20.81
CA GLU A 121 -1.13 10.52 21.76
C GLU A 121 -0.25 11.77 21.71
N ASP A 122 1.04 11.61 21.37
CA ASP A 122 2.06 12.66 21.38
C ASP A 122 2.29 13.29 20.00
N SER A 123 3.08 14.35 19.97
CA SER A 123 3.67 14.93 18.76
C SER A 123 4.89 14.12 18.30
N GLY A 124 5.35 14.37 17.05
CA GLY A 124 6.54 13.72 16.50
C GLY A 124 6.24 12.44 15.73
N TYR A 125 4.98 12.09 15.52
CA TYR A 125 4.59 11.01 14.64
C TYR A 125 4.30 11.55 13.24
N TYR A 126 4.84 10.84 12.25
CA TYR A 126 4.65 11.15 10.84
C TYR A 126 4.30 9.88 10.07
N ILE A 127 3.44 10.02 9.09
CA ILE A 127 3.23 9.01 8.07
C ILE A 127 4.09 9.35 6.85
N VAL A 128 4.90 8.39 6.41
CA VAL A 128 5.58 8.44 5.10
C VAL A 128 4.90 7.41 4.22
N TYR A 129 4.39 7.83 3.07
CA TYR A 129 3.63 6.94 2.21
C TYR A 129 3.95 7.14 0.73
N SER A 130 3.64 6.12 -0.05
CA SER A 130 3.79 6.14 -1.50
C SER A 130 2.66 5.38 -2.17
N TRP A 131 2.43 5.73 -3.43
CA TRP A 131 1.51 5.04 -4.31
C TRP A 131 2.31 4.24 -5.34
N GLY A 132 2.03 2.94 -5.45
CA GLY A 132 2.64 2.08 -6.47
C GLY A 132 2.16 2.43 -7.87
N SER A 133 3.03 2.23 -8.85
CA SER A 133 2.69 2.41 -10.26
C SER A 133 1.52 1.50 -10.64
N GLY A 134 0.47 2.07 -11.23
CA GLY A 134 -0.74 1.36 -11.62
C GLY A 134 -0.59 0.38 -12.81
N ASN A 135 0.61 -0.15 -13.05
CA ASN A 135 0.94 -0.97 -14.20
C ASN A 135 0.75 -2.50 -13.98
N SER A 136 0.02 -2.89 -12.93
CA SER A 136 -0.32 -4.32 -12.77
C SER A 136 -1.23 -4.78 -13.93
N LEU A 137 -0.81 -5.84 -14.62
CA LEU A 137 -1.59 -6.48 -15.68
C LEU A 137 -2.94 -7.03 -15.18
N LEU A 138 -3.05 -7.28 -13.87
CA LEU A 138 -4.24 -7.88 -13.24
C LEU A 138 -5.14 -6.85 -12.55
N LYS A 139 -4.82 -5.55 -12.63
CA LYS A 139 -5.58 -4.50 -11.94
C LYS A 139 -7.06 -4.45 -12.35
N GLU A 140 -7.33 -4.63 -13.64
CA GLU A 140 -8.69 -4.57 -14.20
C GLU A 140 -9.54 -5.81 -13.90
N LEU A 141 -8.90 -6.91 -13.45
CA LEU A 141 -9.58 -8.16 -13.10
C LEU A 141 -9.96 -8.23 -11.62
N ASP A 142 -9.53 -7.28 -10.81
CA ASP A 142 -9.81 -7.27 -9.38
C ASP A 142 -11.02 -6.38 -9.08
N ILE A 143 -12.10 -7.00 -8.63
CA ILE A 143 -13.36 -6.32 -8.30
C ILE A 143 -13.22 -5.27 -7.19
N ARG A 144 -12.15 -5.30 -6.41
CA ARG A 144 -11.90 -4.32 -5.32
C ARG A 144 -11.48 -2.94 -5.84
N GLY A 145 -11.17 -2.81 -7.14
CA GLY A 145 -10.83 -1.55 -7.80
C GLY A 145 -12.02 -0.83 -8.44
N HIS A 146 -13.21 -1.39 -8.34
CA HIS A 146 -14.44 -0.88 -8.99
C HIS A 146 -15.50 -0.44 -8.01
#